data_c6562bed20f984f2bbc044afad0a73c0
#
_entry.id   c6562bed20f984f2bbc044afad0a73c0
#
_cell.length_a   1.000
_cell.length_b   1.000
_cell.length_c   1.000
_cell.angle_alpha   90.00
_cell.angle_beta   90.00
_cell.angle_gamma   90.00
#
_symmetry.space_group_name_H-M   'P 1'
#
loop_
_entity.id
_entity.type
_entity.pdbx_description
1 polymer ?
#
loop_
_entity_poly.entity_id
_entity_poly.type
_entity_poly.pdbx_seq_one_letter_code
_entity_poly.pdbx_strand_id
1 'polypeptide(L)' 'SYSSTRFTVDELGFIQTALTKVLSAAAAGELDLNRLAREELASRGLDLEGNWVGFAQANQIHNA' A
#
# COMPACT_ATOMS: atom_id res chain seq x y z
N SER A 1 5.63 -17.43 -8.82
CA SER A 1 5.58 -16.08 -8.29
C SER A 1 4.37 -15.32 -8.84
N TYR A 2 3.94 -14.33 -8.12
CA TYR A 2 2.82 -13.49 -8.52
C TYR A 2 3.17 -12.67 -9.76
N SER A 3 2.24 -12.63 -10.72
CA SER A 3 2.39 -11.78 -11.89
C SER A 3 1.06 -11.07 -12.17
N SER A 4 1.15 -9.89 -12.81
CA SER A 4 -0.02 -9.10 -13.11
C SER A 4 0.16 -8.41 -14.46
N THR A 5 -0.93 -8.34 -15.25
CA THR A 5 -0.92 -7.60 -16.51
C THR A 5 -1.05 -6.10 -16.28
N ARG A 6 -1.45 -5.67 -15.07
CA ARG A 6 -1.64 -4.26 -14.74
C ARG A 6 -0.37 -3.57 -14.26
N PHE A 7 0.58 -4.34 -13.72
CA PHE A 7 1.77 -3.78 -13.10
C PHE A 7 3.01 -4.44 -13.64
N THR A 8 4.07 -3.66 -13.82
CA THR A 8 5.35 -4.16 -14.31
C THR A 8 6.12 -4.83 -13.19
N VAL A 9 7.14 -5.62 -13.57
CA VAL A 9 8.06 -6.23 -12.60
C VAL A 9 8.73 -5.16 -11.76
N ASP A 10 9.13 -4.04 -12.41
CA ASP A 10 9.77 -2.94 -11.68
C ASP A 10 8.83 -2.30 -10.66
N GLU A 11 7.56 -2.13 -11.02
CA GLU A 11 6.58 -1.56 -10.09
C GLU A 11 6.36 -2.44 -8.88
N LEU A 12 6.40 -3.76 -9.06
CA LEU A 12 6.21 -4.72 -7.97
C LEU A 12 7.53 -5.05 -7.25
N GLY A 13 8.64 -4.53 -7.77
CA GLY A 13 9.97 -4.87 -7.27
C GLY A 13 10.24 -4.43 -5.83
N PHE A 14 9.46 -3.47 -5.32
CA PHE A 14 9.65 -3.00 -3.94
C PHE A 14 9.58 -4.13 -2.92
N ILE A 15 8.80 -5.18 -3.20
CA ILE A 15 8.62 -6.26 -2.25
C ILE A 15 9.87 -7.15 -2.17
N GLN A 16 10.67 -7.18 -3.24
CA GLN A 16 11.92 -7.95 -3.26
C GLN A 16 12.99 -7.34 -2.36
N THR A 17 12.92 -6.04 -2.13
CA THR A 17 13.87 -5.33 -1.28
C THR A 17 13.36 -5.11 0.14
N ALA A 18 12.15 -5.56 0.44
CA ALA A 18 11.58 -5.42 1.77
C ALA A 18 12.33 -6.28 2.78
N LEU A 19 12.37 -5.81 4.02
CA LEU A 19 13.02 -6.55 5.09
C LEU A 19 12.32 -7.89 5.30
N THR A 20 13.10 -8.94 5.50
CA THR A 20 12.56 -10.28 5.74
C THR A 20 11.60 -10.31 6.93
N LYS A 21 11.90 -9.56 7.98
CA LYS A 21 11.05 -9.45 9.16
C LYS A 21 9.66 -8.94 8.77
N VAL A 22 9.60 -7.94 7.91
CA VAL A 22 8.33 -7.34 7.46
C VAL A 22 7.57 -8.30 6.55
N LEU A 23 8.28 -8.95 5.64
CA LEU A 23 7.66 -9.94 4.75
C LEU A 23 7.06 -11.10 5.55
N SER A 24 7.79 -11.60 6.54
CA SER A 24 7.31 -12.69 7.38
C SER A 24 6.06 -12.30 8.16
N ALA A 25 6.06 -11.10 8.73
CA ALA A 25 4.90 -10.60 9.47
C ALA A 25 3.68 -10.45 8.55
N ALA A 26 3.89 -9.93 7.35
CA ALA A 26 2.81 -9.77 6.39
C ALA A 26 2.25 -11.12 5.96
N ALA A 27 3.13 -12.08 5.66
CA ALA A 27 2.73 -13.41 5.22
C ALA A 27 1.98 -14.17 6.33
N ALA A 28 2.34 -13.95 7.58
CA ALA A 28 1.69 -14.58 8.71
C ALA A 28 0.40 -13.90 9.16
N GLY A 29 0.03 -12.80 8.51
CA GLY A 29 -1.18 -12.06 8.86
C GLY A 29 -1.03 -11.14 10.07
N GLU A 30 0.20 -10.93 10.54
CA GLU A 30 0.47 -10.04 11.67
C GLU A 30 0.60 -8.59 11.26
N LEU A 31 0.77 -8.34 9.96
CA LEU A 31 0.90 -7.00 9.41
C LEU A 31 -0.05 -6.87 8.23
N ASP A 32 -0.95 -5.89 8.29
CA ASP A 32 -1.93 -5.65 7.23
C ASP A 32 -1.34 -4.66 6.21
N LEU A 33 -0.86 -5.19 5.07
CA LEU A 33 -0.29 -4.37 4.01
C LEU A 33 -1.32 -3.45 3.37
N ASN A 34 -2.59 -3.88 3.31
CA ASN A 34 -3.64 -3.03 2.76
C ASN A 34 -3.82 -1.78 3.62
N ARG A 35 -3.78 -1.96 4.94
CA ARG A 35 -3.89 -0.83 5.87
C ARG A 35 -2.71 0.11 5.73
N LEU A 36 -1.49 -0.44 5.62
CA LEU A 36 -0.30 0.39 5.42
C LEU A 36 -0.37 1.19 4.13
N ALA A 37 -0.86 0.58 3.06
CA ALA A 37 -1.02 1.28 1.78
C ALA A 37 -2.02 2.42 1.91
N ARG A 38 -3.15 2.19 2.60
CA ARG A 38 -4.15 3.23 2.83
C ARG A 38 -3.61 4.37 3.67
N GLU A 39 -2.84 4.05 4.71
CA GLU A 39 -2.23 5.08 5.55
C GLU A 39 -1.26 5.94 4.73
N GLU A 40 -0.52 5.31 3.81
CA GLU A 40 0.40 6.05 2.95
C GLU A 40 -0.36 6.95 1.98
N LEU A 41 -1.43 6.45 1.36
CA LEU A 41 -2.27 7.27 0.48
C LEU A 41 -2.86 8.45 1.25
N ALA A 42 -3.34 8.21 2.48
CA ALA A 42 -3.88 9.28 3.32
C ALA A 42 -2.83 10.34 3.62
N SER A 43 -1.60 9.93 3.92
CA SER A 43 -0.52 10.88 4.20
C SER A 43 -0.12 11.69 2.98
N ARG A 44 -0.43 11.21 1.79
CA ARG A 44 -0.18 11.93 0.54
C ARG A 44 -1.40 12.75 0.09
N GLY A 45 -2.51 12.68 0.82
CA GLY A 45 -3.75 13.38 0.47
C GLY A 45 -4.46 12.80 -0.74
N LEU A 46 -4.31 11.49 -0.98
CA LEU A 46 -4.82 10.84 -2.19
C LEU A 46 -5.97 9.88 -1.86
N ASP A 47 -6.89 9.73 -2.83
CA ASP A 47 -7.95 8.72 -2.72
C ASP A 47 -7.42 7.34 -3.18
N LEU A 48 -8.31 6.36 -3.25
CA LEU A 48 -7.94 4.99 -3.63
C LEU A 48 -7.45 4.90 -5.08
N GLU A 49 -7.76 5.87 -5.90
CA GLU A 49 -7.35 5.92 -7.30
C GLU A 49 -6.10 6.76 -7.51
N GLY A 50 -5.55 7.31 -6.44
CA GLY A 50 -4.34 8.12 -6.50
C GLY A 50 -4.57 9.56 -6.90
N ASN A 51 -5.82 10.04 -6.84
CA ASN A 51 -6.15 11.43 -7.14
C ASN A 51 -6.08 12.28 -5.88
N TRP A 52 -5.59 13.50 -6.03
CA TRP A 52 -5.52 14.45 -4.92
C TRP A 52 -6.91 14.87 -4.47
N VAL A 53 -7.22 14.66 -3.21
CA VAL A 53 -8.50 15.08 -2.61
C VAL A 53 -8.31 15.93 -1.35
N GLY A 54 -7.06 16.13 -0.95
CA GLY A 54 -6.73 16.84 0.28
C GLY A 54 -6.59 15.90 1.46
N PHE A 55 -5.84 16.36 2.48
CA PHE A 55 -5.50 15.48 3.62
C PHE A 55 -6.74 15.09 4.44
N ALA A 56 -7.65 16.02 4.69
CA ALA A 56 -8.83 15.73 5.50
C ALA A 56 -9.71 14.68 4.83
N GLN A 57 -10.00 14.84 3.54
CA GLN A 57 -10.83 13.90 2.81
C GLN A 57 -10.14 12.54 2.63
N ALA A 58 -8.83 12.55 2.36
CA ALA A 58 -8.07 11.33 2.25
C ALA A 58 -8.12 10.52 3.54
N ASN A 59 -7.98 11.18 4.68
CA ASN A 59 -8.08 10.52 5.98
C ASN A 59 -9.47 9.91 6.21
N GLN A 60 -10.53 10.59 5.79
CA GLN A 60 -11.88 10.04 5.91
C GLN A 60 -12.07 8.81 5.03
N ILE A 61 -11.53 8.83 3.81
CA ILE A 61 -11.65 7.70 2.89
C ILE A 61 -10.94 6.47 3.44
N HIS A 62 -9.72 6.64 3.95
CA HIS A 62 -8.86 5.52 4.29
C HIS A 62 -9.01 5.04 5.73
N ASN A 63 -9.53 5.87 6.60
CA ASN A 63 -9.68 5.55 8.02
C ASN A 63 -11.15 5.38 8.45
N ALA A 64 -12.06 5.41 7.51
CA ALA A 64 -13.47 5.22 7.80
C ALA A 64 -13.80 3.75 8.05
#